data_7a49f1228f4e17666e7bcb8f3a05912a
#
_entry.id   7a49f1228f4e17666e7bcb8f3a05912a
#
_cell.length_a   1.000
_cell.length_b   1.000
_cell.length_c   1.000
_cell.angle_alpha   90.00
_cell.angle_beta   90.00
_cell.angle_gamma   90.00
#
_symmetry.space_group_name_H-M   'P 1'
#
loop_
_entity.id
_entity.type
_entity.pdbx_description
1 polymer ?
#
loop_
_entity_poly.entity_id
_entity_poly.type
_entity_poly.pdbx_seq_one_letter_code
_entity_poly.pdbx_strand_id
1 'polypeptide(L)'
;MMKYNEDIILQKIREFIKKSYHGHYTTTKEGFSAIDIFRELSIDKDFCHANAIKYLLRYGKKQGKNQDDLYKAIHYIILLISSHSDRGKGNKISSINQFAANEDHE
;
A
#
# COMPACT_ATOMS: atom_id res chain seq x y z
N MET A 1 18.23 -19.06 3.84
CA MET A 1 17.84 -18.54 2.55
C MET A 1 16.47 -19.08 2.15
N MET A 2 15.65 -18.20 1.61
CA MET A 2 14.31 -18.61 1.26
C MET A 2 14.30 -19.32 -0.09
N LYS A 3 13.39 -20.26 -0.19
CA LYS A 3 13.37 -21.16 -1.32
C LYS A 3 13.14 -20.53 -2.68
N TYR A 4 12.29 -19.52 -2.72
CA TYR A 4 11.96 -18.87 -3.98
C TYR A 4 12.54 -17.48 -4.08
N ASN A 5 13.60 -17.23 -3.39
CA ASN A 5 14.28 -15.93 -3.42
C ASN A 5 13.41 -14.81 -2.87
N GLU A 6 12.55 -15.17 -1.94
CA GLU A 6 11.63 -14.17 -1.40
C GLU A 6 12.36 -12.98 -0.80
N ASP A 7 13.50 -13.22 -0.15
CA ASP A 7 14.24 -12.14 0.47
C ASP A 7 14.79 -11.18 -0.57
N ILE A 8 15.23 -11.71 -1.70
CA ILE A 8 15.75 -10.88 -2.77
C ILE A 8 14.62 -10.09 -3.41
N ILE A 9 13.49 -10.75 -3.59
CA ILE A 9 12.33 -10.10 -4.18
C ILE A 9 11.81 -8.99 -3.26
N LEU A 10 11.81 -9.23 -1.97
CA LEU A 10 11.39 -8.21 -1.03
C LEU A 10 12.29 -6.99 -1.12
N GLN A 11 13.57 -7.21 -1.34
CA GLN A 11 14.49 -6.09 -1.49
C GLN A 11 14.17 -5.30 -2.75
N LYS A 12 13.84 -5.98 -3.82
CA LYS A 12 13.48 -5.31 -5.07
C LYS A 12 12.21 -4.49 -4.90
N ILE A 13 11.26 -5.02 -4.16
CA ILE A 13 10.02 -4.31 -3.90
C ILE A 13 10.31 -3.06 -3.09
N ARG A 14 11.20 -3.17 -2.13
CA ARG A 14 11.58 -2.03 -1.30
C ARG A 14 12.18 -0.93 -2.17
N GLU A 15 13.04 -1.31 -3.10
CA GLU A 15 13.65 -0.32 -3.98
C GLU A 15 12.62 0.33 -4.89
N PHE A 16 11.69 -0.45 -5.37
CA PHE A 16 10.64 0.05 -6.23
C PHE A 16 9.81 1.09 -5.49
N ILE A 17 9.45 0.79 -4.27
CA ILE A 17 8.65 1.70 -3.47
C ILE A 17 9.41 2.98 -3.16
N LYS A 18 10.69 2.86 -2.84
CA LYS A 18 11.49 4.01 -2.54
C LYS A 18 11.56 4.97 -3.71
N LYS A 19 11.67 4.44 -4.90
CA LYS A 19 11.70 5.26 -6.08
C LYS A 19 10.41 6.01 -6.28
N SER A 20 9.29 5.40 -5.93
CA SER A 20 8.01 6.03 -6.11
C SER A 20 7.89 7.30 -5.29
N TYR A 21 8.52 7.33 -4.15
CA TYR A 21 8.42 8.50 -3.30
C TYR A 21 9.07 9.73 -3.90
N HIS A 22 9.97 9.52 -4.82
CA HIS A 22 10.64 10.66 -5.42
C HIS A 22 9.85 11.29 -6.55
N GLY A 23 8.93 10.58 -7.11
CA GLY A 23 8.32 11.08 -8.30
C GLY A 23 6.84 11.26 -8.30
N HIS A 24 6.12 10.51 -7.50
CA HIS A 24 4.70 10.47 -7.71
C HIS A 24 3.81 10.73 -6.54
N TYR A 25 4.24 10.47 -5.36
CA TYR A 25 3.35 10.51 -4.24
C TYR A 25 3.34 11.80 -3.46
N THR A 26 4.35 12.60 -3.59
CA THR A 26 4.41 13.85 -2.85
C THR A 26 3.83 14.95 -3.71
N THR A 27 2.76 15.55 -3.26
CA THR A 27 2.10 16.55 -4.07
C THR A 27 2.23 17.95 -3.52
N THR A 28 2.77 18.10 -2.32
CA THR A 28 2.94 19.43 -1.76
C THR A 28 4.33 19.56 -1.20
N LYS A 29 4.68 20.77 -0.85
CA LYS A 29 5.99 21.01 -0.31
C LYS A 29 6.17 20.33 1.01
N GLU A 30 5.11 20.07 1.72
CA GLU A 30 5.19 19.44 3.00
C GLU A 30 5.27 17.93 2.90
N GLY A 31 5.29 17.42 1.70
CA GLY A 31 5.34 15.97 1.54
C GLY A 31 4.00 15.29 1.68
N PHE A 32 2.94 16.06 1.59
CA PHE A 32 1.61 15.53 1.73
C PHE A 32 1.25 14.82 0.43
N SER A 33 0.74 13.65 0.48
CA SER A 33 0.41 12.88 -0.71
C SER A 33 -1.10 12.66 -0.81
N ALA A 34 -1.52 12.16 -1.97
CA ALA A 34 -2.93 11.86 -2.16
C ALA A 34 -3.41 10.83 -1.15
N ILE A 35 -2.55 9.89 -0.80
CA ILE A 35 -2.91 8.88 0.18
C ILE A 35 -3.22 9.52 1.52
N ASP A 36 -2.47 10.53 1.88
CA ASP A 36 -2.71 11.21 3.15
C ASP A 36 -4.09 11.86 3.15
N ILE A 37 -4.47 12.42 2.02
CA ILE A 37 -5.78 13.03 1.90
C ILE A 37 -6.87 11.97 1.99
N PHE A 38 -6.64 10.84 1.34
CA PHE A 38 -7.61 9.75 1.37
C PHE A 38 -7.79 9.21 2.78
N ARG A 39 -6.72 9.21 3.55
CA ARG A 39 -6.80 8.78 4.94
C ARG A 39 -7.64 9.72 5.76
N GLU A 40 -7.50 11.00 5.51
CA GLU A 40 -8.29 12.00 6.20
C GLU A 40 -9.77 11.83 5.86
N LEU A 41 -10.05 11.43 4.66
CA LEU A 41 -11.42 11.25 4.23
C LEU A 41 -11.94 9.84 4.48
N SER A 42 -11.11 8.99 5.01
CA SER A 42 -11.47 7.60 5.33
C SER A 42 -11.82 6.78 4.10
N ILE A 43 -11.21 7.07 2.98
CA ILE A 43 -11.45 6.30 1.78
C ILE A 43 -10.18 5.61 1.29
N ASP A 44 -9.12 5.66 2.07
CA ASP A 44 -7.85 5.08 1.66
C ASP A 44 -7.91 3.56 1.53
N LYS A 45 -8.66 2.90 2.40
CA LYS A 45 -8.69 1.44 2.34
C LYS A 45 -9.34 0.95 1.05
N ASP A 46 -10.47 1.52 0.71
CA ASP A 46 -11.15 1.12 -0.51
C ASP A 46 -10.32 1.49 -1.73
N PHE A 47 -9.69 2.64 -1.69
CA PHE A 47 -8.85 3.08 -2.79
C PHE A 47 -7.68 2.11 -3.01
N CYS A 48 -6.99 1.76 -1.95
CA CYS A 48 -5.83 0.88 -2.06
C CYS A 48 -6.24 -0.53 -2.48
N HIS A 49 -7.34 -1.01 -1.93
CA HIS A 49 -7.85 -2.33 -2.28
C HIS A 49 -8.18 -2.39 -3.78
N ALA A 50 -8.92 -1.40 -4.25
CA ALA A 50 -9.30 -1.36 -5.65
C ALA A 50 -8.10 -1.24 -6.57
N ASN A 51 -7.12 -0.45 -6.17
CA ASN A 51 -5.93 -0.30 -7.02
C ASN A 51 -5.07 -1.56 -7.04
N ALA A 52 -4.99 -2.26 -5.92
CA ALA A 52 -4.26 -3.52 -5.92
C ALA A 52 -4.91 -4.48 -6.92
N ILE A 53 -6.22 -4.56 -6.90
CA ILE A 53 -6.94 -5.42 -7.82
C ILE A 53 -6.73 -4.96 -9.26
N LYS A 54 -6.77 -3.67 -9.49
CA LYS A 54 -6.58 -3.12 -10.82
C LYS A 54 -5.24 -3.55 -11.43
N TYR A 55 -4.19 -3.45 -10.66
CA TYR A 55 -2.89 -3.81 -11.19
C TYR A 55 -2.72 -5.31 -11.36
N LEU A 56 -3.36 -6.10 -10.52
CA LEU A 56 -3.34 -7.54 -10.73
C LEU A 56 -4.08 -7.92 -12.02
N LEU A 57 -5.18 -7.24 -12.30
CA LEU A 57 -5.93 -7.50 -13.52
C LEU A 57 -5.18 -7.01 -14.74
N ARG A 58 -4.39 -5.98 -14.58
CA ARG A 58 -3.66 -5.41 -15.69
C ARG A 58 -2.48 -6.28 -16.09
N TYR A 59 -1.94 -7.02 -15.15
CA TYR A 59 -0.80 -7.89 -15.41
C TYR A 59 -1.18 -8.88 -16.52
N GLY A 60 -0.36 -8.90 -17.54
CA GLY A 60 -0.61 -9.80 -18.66
C GLY A 60 -1.48 -9.23 -19.74
N LYS A 61 -1.98 -8.03 -19.54
CA LYS A 61 -2.88 -7.48 -20.54
C LYS A 61 -2.31 -6.31 -21.28
N LYS A 62 -2.10 -5.22 -20.64
CA LYS A 62 -1.67 -4.06 -21.35
C LYS A 62 -0.27 -4.12 -21.89
N GLN A 63 0.66 -4.43 -21.11
CA GLN A 63 2.03 -4.50 -21.52
C GLN A 63 2.57 -5.88 -21.28
N GLY A 64 1.75 -6.88 -21.52
CA GLY A 64 2.15 -8.24 -21.26
C GLY A 64 2.32 -8.48 -19.79
N LYS A 65 3.14 -9.43 -19.41
CA LYS A 65 3.36 -9.77 -18.02
C LYS A 65 4.42 -8.89 -17.42
N ASN A 66 4.07 -7.65 -17.24
CA ASN A 66 4.97 -6.63 -16.74
C ASN A 66 5.08 -6.72 -15.23
N GLN A 67 6.27 -6.95 -14.73
CA GLN A 67 6.47 -7.09 -13.30
C GLN A 67 6.14 -5.81 -12.54
N ASP A 68 6.21 -4.67 -13.18
CA ASP A 68 5.86 -3.44 -12.52
C ASP A 68 4.41 -3.44 -12.04
N ASP A 69 3.54 -4.10 -12.79
CA ASP A 69 2.15 -4.20 -12.38
C ASP A 69 2.04 -4.97 -11.06
N LEU A 70 2.86 -6.00 -10.93
CA LEU A 70 2.86 -6.78 -9.69
C LEU A 70 3.44 -5.95 -8.54
N TYR A 71 4.49 -5.21 -8.79
CA TYR A 71 5.08 -4.37 -7.76
C TYR A 71 4.10 -3.29 -7.32
N LYS A 72 3.36 -2.72 -8.25
CA LYS A 72 2.38 -1.70 -7.90
C LYS A 72 1.25 -2.30 -7.07
N ALA A 73 0.81 -3.50 -7.46
CA ALA A 73 -0.22 -4.17 -6.68
C ALA A 73 0.26 -4.40 -5.25
N ILE A 74 1.49 -4.84 -5.11
CA ILE A 74 2.06 -5.10 -3.80
C ILE A 74 2.17 -3.81 -2.99
N HIS A 75 2.56 -2.73 -3.63
CA HIS A 75 2.67 -1.46 -2.92
C HIS A 75 1.30 -1.04 -2.37
N TYR A 76 0.24 -1.20 -3.15
CA TYR A 76 -1.08 -0.86 -2.65
C TYR A 76 -1.52 -1.79 -1.53
N ILE A 77 -1.10 -3.06 -1.58
CA ILE A 77 -1.38 -3.98 -0.51
C ILE A 77 -0.66 -3.54 0.76
N ILE A 78 0.58 -3.11 0.63
CA ILE A 78 1.33 -2.63 1.78
C ILE A 78 0.66 -1.41 2.39
N LEU A 79 0.18 -0.51 1.55
CA LEU A 79 -0.52 0.66 2.04
C LEU A 79 -1.80 0.28 2.76
N LEU A 80 -2.46 -0.74 2.26
CA LEU A 80 -3.67 -1.22 2.89
C LEU A 80 -3.36 -1.83 4.26
N ILE A 81 -2.29 -2.60 4.35
CA ILE A 81 -1.85 -3.15 5.60
C ILE A 81 -1.51 -2.03 6.58
N SER A 82 -0.82 -1.03 6.08
CA SER A 82 -0.41 0.10 6.88
C SER A 82 -1.61 0.84 7.47
N SER A 83 -2.71 0.85 6.74
CA SER A 83 -3.87 1.54 7.21
C SER A 83 -4.44 0.91 8.47
N HIS A 84 -4.14 -0.34 8.70
CA HIS A 84 -4.58 -1.01 9.92
C HIS A 84 -3.71 -0.66 11.11
N SER A 85 -2.42 -0.64 10.90
CA SER A 85 -1.52 -0.41 12.01
C SER A 85 -1.28 1.05 12.26
N ASP A 86 -1.45 1.87 11.24
CA ASP A 86 -1.12 3.22 11.35
C ASP A 86 -2.11 4.09 11.98
N ARG A 87 -3.27 3.56 12.19
CA ARG A 87 -4.28 4.34 12.76
C ARG A 87 -3.94 4.81 14.10
N GLY A 88 -3.01 4.17 14.69
CA GLY A 88 -2.59 4.58 16.00
C GLY A 88 -2.08 5.96 16.02
N LYS A 89 -1.54 6.40 14.94
CA LYS A 89 -1.03 7.70 14.91
C LYS A 89 -2.14 8.68 15.01
N GLY A 90 -3.26 8.29 14.67
CA GLY A 90 -4.34 9.14 14.69
C GLY A 90 -4.84 9.37 16.02
N ASN A 91 -4.25 8.81 16.93
CA ASN A 91 -4.55 9.18 18.19
C ASN A 91 -5.88 8.82 18.72
N LYS A 92 -6.76 9.66 18.85
CA LYS A 92 -7.98 9.36 19.46
C LYS A 92 -8.69 8.23 18.81
N ILE A 93 -8.37 7.92 17.63
CA ILE A 93 -9.02 6.87 16.94
C ILE A 93 -8.46 5.55 17.30
N SER A 94 -7.34 5.54 17.89
CA SER A 94 -6.66 4.29 18.16
C SER A 94 -7.49 3.32 18.96
N SER A 95 -8.29 3.79 19.88
CA SER A 95 -9.03 2.82 20.65
C SER A 95 -10.08 2.13 19.80
N ILE A 96 -10.64 2.81 18.87
CA ILE A 96 -11.60 2.21 18.00
C ILE A 96 -10.93 1.23 17.11
N ASN A 97 -9.75 1.56 16.69
CA ASN A 97 -9.02 0.69 15.83
C ASN A 97 -8.62 -0.60 16.50
N GLN A 98 -8.34 -0.55 17.75
CA GLN A 98 -8.00 -1.72 18.47
C GLN A 98 -9.14 -2.66 18.52
N PHE A 99 -10.33 -2.16 18.66
CA PHE A 99 -11.51 -2.89 18.67
C PHE A 99 -11.64 -3.60 17.38
N ALA A 100 -11.48 -2.90 16.25
CA ALA A 100 -11.59 -3.48 14.94
C ALA A 100 -10.52 -4.53 14.73
N ALA A 101 -9.36 -4.27 15.21
CA ALA A 101 -8.27 -5.22 15.03
C ALA A 101 -8.58 -6.53 15.71
N ASN A 102 -9.18 -6.47 16.85
CA ASN A 102 -9.52 -7.68 17.53
C ASN A 102 -10.52 -8.49 16.77
N GLU A 103 -11.42 -7.85 16.14
CA GLU A 103 -12.38 -8.57 15.38
C GLU A 103 -11.80 -9.18 14.17
N ASP A 104 -10.80 -8.61 13.65
CA ASP A 104 -10.20 -9.11 12.46
C ASP A 104 -9.45 -10.37 12.65
N HIS A 105 -9.27 -10.74 13.85
CA HIS A 105 -8.50 -11.89 14.07
C HIS A 105 -9.14 -13.14 13.74
N GLU A 106 -10.31 -13.20 13.52
CA GLU A 106 -10.91 -14.42 13.33
C GLU A 106 -10.73 -14.92 12.08
#